data_e90756cf450fb3ec7887b40c1e42aaa4
#
_entry.id   e90756cf450fb3ec7887b40c1e42aaa4
#
_cell.length_a   1.000
_cell.length_b   1.000
_cell.length_c   1.000
_cell.angle_alpha   90.00
_cell.angle_beta   90.00
_cell.angle_gamma   90.00
#
_symmetry.space_group_name_H-M   'P 1'
#
loop_
_entity.id
_entity.type
_entity.pdbx_description
1 polymer ?
#
loop_
_entity_poly.entity_id
_entity_poly.type
_entity_poly.pdbx_seq_one_letter_code
_entity_poly.pdbx_strand_id
1 'polypeptide(L)'
;MKSAVFLYNTQSGKCKIERCTEAVCTVFRAYGYDIKPQLIDFCANPFDGNEQIDLMVVAGGDGTVNYVVNAMKNKGLDIPLGVIPAGTANDFAGALGMSHQPLEAARQIASGAVDRVDCGCVNGLYFVNIFSFGIFTTTSQRTPDQRKHKIRSEER
;
A
#
# COMPACT_ATOMS: atom_id res chain seq x y z
N MET A 1 22.04 10.30 0.83
CA MET A 1 20.81 10.10 0.05
C MET A 1 19.99 9.08 0.80
N LYS A 2 18.70 9.32 1.02
CA LYS A 2 17.84 8.36 1.73
C LYS A 2 17.51 7.19 0.81
N SER A 3 17.58 5.96 1.33
CA SER A 3 17.26 4.75 0.57
C SER A 3 15.76 4.43 0.64
N ALA A 4 15.15 4.09 -0.50
CA ALA A 4 13.75 3.72 -0.54
C ALA A 4 13.49 2.56 -1.48
N VAL A 5 12.41 1.82 -1.24
CA VAL A 5 11.87 0.81 -2.14
C VAL A 5 10.46 1.20 -2.55
N PHE A 6 10.17 1.16 -3.83
CA PHE A 6 8.83 1.35 -4.38
C PHE A 6 8.23 -0.01 -4.75
N LEU A 7 7.44 -0.54 -3.84
CA LEU A 7 6.75 -1.82 -4.00
C LEU A 7 5.41 -1.59 -4.70
N TYR A 8 5.18 -2.24 -5.84
CA TYR A 8 3.96 -2.07 -6.59
C TYR A 8 3.31 -3.39 -6.98
N ASN A 9 1.97 -3.38 -7.02
CA ASN A 9 1.16 -4.54 -7.39
C ASN A 9 0.45 -4.27 -8.73
N THR A 10 0.75 -5.08 -9.74
CA THR A 10 0.17 -4.97 -11.08
C THR A 10 -1.25 -5.49 -11.17
N GLN A 11 -1.67 -6.31 -10.21
CA GLN A 11 -3.02 -6.90 -10.16
C GLN A 11 -4.03 -6.01 -9.42
N SER A 12 -3.60 -4.88 -8.85
CA SER A 12 -4.45 -3.98 -8.08
C SER A 12 -5.13 -2.93 -8.96
N GLY A 13 -6.46 -2.95 -8.99
CA GLY A 13 -7.30 -1.86 -9.46
C GLY A 13 -7.27 -1.55 -10.96
N LYS A 14 -7.90 -0.41 -11.32
CA LYS A 14 -7.97 0.10 -12.70
C LYS A 14 -6.73 0.91 -13.10
N CYS A 15 -5.94 1.35 -12.13
CA CYS A 15 -4.75 2.17 -12.36
C CYS A 15 -3.58 1.25 -12.73
N LYS A 16 -3.12 1.35 -13.97
CA LYS A 16 -1.93 0.60 -14.41
C LYS A 16 -0.70 1.30 -13.85
N ILE A 17 -0.44 1.08 -12.56
CA ILE A 17 0.70 1.66 -11.84
C ILE A 17 2.04 1.42 -12.54
N GLU A 18 2.17 0.28 -13.24
CA GLU A 18 3.33 -0.03 -14.06
C GLU A 18 3.71 1.08 -15.04
N ARG A 19 2.71 1.74 -15.65
CA ARG A 19 2.95 2.80 -16.65
C ARG A 19 3.52 4.08 -16.06
N CYS A 20 3.36 4.28 -14.77
CA CYS A 20 3.88 5.47 -14.07
C CYS A 20 5.01 5.15 -13.08
N THR A 21 5.48 3.90 -13.01
CA THR A 21 6.54 3.48 -12.10
C THR A 21 7.76 4.37 -12.19
N GLU A 22 8.29 4.60 -13.39
CA GLU A 22 9.48 5.45 -13.58
C GLU A 22 9.19 6.93 -13.24
N ALA A 23 8.01 7.43 -13.57
CA ALA A 23 7.61 8.79 -13.21
C ALA A 23 7.49 8.96 -11.68
N VAL A 24 6.96 7.96 -10.98
CA VAL A 24 6.93 7.91 -9.51
C VAL A 24 8.35 7.93 -8.95
N CYS A 25 9.23 7.07 -9.44
CA CYS A 25 10.63 7.04 -9.01
C CYS A 25 11.33 8.38 -9.26
N THR A 26 11.06 9.04 -10.40
CA THR A 26 11.61 10.35 -10.71
C THR A 26 11.18 11.41 -9.69
N VAL A 27 9.93 11.39 -9.23
CA VAL A 27 9.46 12.26 -8.15
C VAL A 27 10.32 12.05 -6.90
N PHE A 28 10.48 10.82 -6.41
CA PHE A 28 11.25 10.55 -5.20
C PHE A 28 12.72 10.94 -5.33
N ARG A 29 13.35 10.70 -6.50
CA ARG A 29 14.75 11.12 -6.77
C ARG A 29 14.91 12.64 -6.68
N ALA A 30 13.92 13.41 -7.16
CA ALA A 30 13.93 14.86 -7.04
C ALA A 30 13.88 15.35 -5.58
N TYR A 31 13.37 14.54 -4.65
CA TYR A 31 13.37 14.79 -3.20
C TYR A 31 14.54 14.14 -2.46
N GLY A 32 15.56 13.64 -3.18
CA GLY A 32 16.80 13.12 -2.60
C GLY A 32 16.75 11.67 -2.15
N TYR A 33 15.79 10.87 -2.63
CA TYR A 33 15.75 9.43 -2.38
C TYR A 33 16.47 8.64 -3.48
N ASP A 34 17.24 7.64 -3.08
CA ASP A 34 17.64 6.53 -3.96
C ASP A 34 16.56 5.47 -3.88
N ILE A 35 15.64 5.48 -4.85
CA ILE A 35 14.47 4.63 -4.85
C ILE A 35 14.56 3.54 -5.92
N LYS A 36 14.28 2.29 -5.52
CA LYS A 36 14.28 1.12 -6.40
C LYS A 36 12.86 0.57 -6.54
N PRO A 37 12.33 0.46 -7.78
CA PRO A 37 11.04 -0.18 -8.00
C PRO A 37 11.18 -1.70 -7.83
N GLN A 38 10.19 -2.30 -7.17
CA GLN A 38 10.10 -3.74 -6.93
C GLN A 38 8.65 -4.20 -7.13
N LEU A 39 8.46 -5.23 -7.94
CA LEU A 39 7.16 -5.88 -8.05
C LEU A 39 6.89 -6.69 -6.79
N ILE A 40 5.65 -6.62 -6.28
CA ILE A 40 5.27 -7.40 -5.11
C ILE A 40 5.20 -8.89 -5.44
N ASP A 41 5.81 -9.69 -4.58
CA ASP A 41 5.63 -11.14 -4.52
C ASP A 41 4.97 -11.48 -3.18
N PHE A 42 3.73 -11.96 -3.21
CA PHE A 42 2.99 -12.34 -1.99
C PHE A 42 3.48 -13.65 -1.35
N CYS A 43 4.42 -14.35 -1.99
CA CYS A 43 5.06 -15.55 -1.45
C CYS A 43 6.36 -15.23 -0.69
N ALA A 44 6.90 -14.01 -0.80
CA ALA A 44 8.17 -13.58 -0.20
C ALA A 44 7.97 -12.34 0.67
N ASN A 45 8.75 -12.21 1.76
CA ASN A 45 8.68 -11.01 2.57
C ASN A 45 9.35 -9.83 1.83
N PRO A 46 8.63 -8.72 1.56
CA PRO A 46 9.18 -7.59 0.79
C PRO A 46 10.33 -6.85 1.49
N PHE A 47 10.55 -7.14 2.76
CA PHE A 47 11.68 -6.61 3.53
C PHE A 47 12.90 -7.51 3.53
N ASP A 48 12.88 -8.67 2.85
CA ASP A 48 14.07 -9.51 2.70
C ASP A 48 15.11 -8.77 1.83
N GLY A 49 16.27 -8.45 2.45
CA GLY A 49 17.29 -7.60 1.84
C GLY A 49 16.99 -6.09 1.80
N ASN A 50 15.86 -5.68 2.38
CA ASN A 50 15.40 -4.29 2.45
C ASN A 50 15.20 -3.81 3.92
N GLU A 51 15.89 -4.43 4.89
CA GLU A 51 15.68 -4.16 6.32
C GLU A 51 16.22 -2.79 6.76
N GLN A 52 17.11 -2.19 6.00
CA GLN A 52 17.81 -0.94 6.33
C GLN A 52 17.41 0.24 5.44
N ILE A 53 16.24 0.19 4.82
CA ILE A 53 15.75 1.33 4.01
C ILE A 53 15.13 2.41 4.90
N ASP A 54 15.19 3.65 4.43
CA ASP A 54 14.59 4.80 5.13
C ASP A 54 13.09 4.94 4.86
N LEU A 55 12.59 4.33 3.76
CA LEU A 55 11.19 4.44 3.35
C LEU A 55 10.79 3.24 2.48
N MET A 56 9.65 2.63 2.80
CA MET A 56 8.93 1.72 1.92
C MET A 56 7.73 2.46 1.31
N VAL A 57 7.64 2.53 -0.01
CA VAL A 57 6.48 3.09 -0.72
C VAL A 57 5.69 1.94 -1.33
N VAL A 58 4.40 1.87 -1.04
CA VAL A 58 3.52 0.78 -1.49
C VAL A 58 2.43 1.32 -2.40
N ALA A 59 2.42 0.87 -3.65
CA ALA A 59 1.29 1.13 -4.56
C ALA A 59 0.39 -0.11 -4.65
N GLY A 60 -0.80 0.00 -4.09
CA GLY A 60 -1.76 -1.09 -4.03
C GLY A 60 -3.07 -0.68 -3.38
N GLY A 61 -3.95 -1.65 -3.16
CA GLY A 61 -5.16 -1.50 -2.36
C GLY A 61 -4.91 -1.88 -0.90
N ASP A 62 -6.00 -1.82 -0.09
CA ASP A 62 -5.95 -2.09 1.36
C ASP A 62 -5.35 -3.46 1.69
N GLY A 63 -5.65 -4.49 0.90
CA GLY A 63 -5.06 -5.83 1.06
C GLY A 63 -3.54 -5.86 0.86
N THR A 64 -3.03 -5.10 -0.10
CA THR A 64 -1.59 -4.97 -0.35
C THR A 64 -0.89 -4.24 0.81
N VAL A 65 -1.49 -3.14 1.27
CA VAL A 65 -0.98 -2.38 2.43
C VAL A 65 -0.95 -3.25 3.67
N ASN A 66 -2.05 -3.97 3.95
CA ASN A 66 -2.13 -4.86 5.09
C ASN A 66 -1.09 -5.99 5.05
N TYR A 67 -0.84 -6.57 3.87
CA TYR A 67 0.23 -7.55 3.67
C TYR A 67 1.60 -6.98 4.03
N VAL A 68 1.93 -5.79 3.55
CA VAL A 68 3.22 -5.15 3.82
C VAL A 68 3.38 -4.81 5.31
N VAL A 69 2.32 -4.32 5.96
CA VAL A 69 2.34 -4.05 7.41
C VAL A 69 2.60 -5.35 8.20
N ASN A 70 1.94 -6.45 7.86
CA ASN A 70 2.18 -7.74 8.51
C ASN A 70 3.62 -8.23 8.27
N ALA A 71 4.12 -8.13 7.05
CA ALA A 71 5.49 -8.50 6.71
C ALA A 71 6.52 -7.70 7.53
N MET A 72 6.30 -6.39 7.68
CA MET A 72 7.13 -5.49 8.48
C MET A 72 7.11 -5.86 9.97
N LYS A 73 5.91 -6.03 10.54
CA LYS A 73 5.73 -6.36 11.96
C LYS A 73 6.29 -7.73 12.32
N ASN A 74 6.13 -8.73 11.44
CA ASN A 74 6.67 -10.07 11.64
C ASN A 74 8.21 -10.10 11.70
N LYS A 75 8.88 -9.12 11.08
CA LYS A 75 10.34 -8.91 11.20
C LYS A 75 10.74 -7.97 12.34
N GLY A 76 9.80 -7.42 13.10
CA GLY A 76 10.06 -6.44 14.14
C GLY A 76 10.62 -5.11 13.62
N LEU A 77 10.36 -4.78 12.37
CA LEU A 77 10.82 -3.54 11.75
C LEU A 77 9.85 -2.38 12.05
N ASP A 78 10.40 -1.16 12.09
CA ASP A 78 9.65 0.10 12.22
C ASP A 78 10.14 1.08 11.13
N ILE A 79 9.80 0.77 9.89
CA ILE A 79 10.20 1.53 8.70
C ILE A 79 9.01 2.42 8.27
N PRO A 80 9.22 3.71 7.98
CA PRO A 80 8.20 4.57 7.41
C PRO A 80 7.57 3.97 6.16
N LEU A 81 6.23 4.03 6.08
CA LEU A 81 5.44 3.47 4.99
C LEU A 81 4.67 4.59 4.27
N GLY A 82 4.96 4.79 2.99
CA GLY A 82 4.16 5.65 2.11
C GLY A 82 3.16 4.82 1.30
N VAL A 83 1.93 5.30 1.14
CA VAL A 83 0.88 4.57 0.43
C VAL A 83 0.41 5.35 -0.79
N ILE A 84 0.55 4.76 -1.97
CA ILE A 84 -0.03 5.24 -3.23
C ILE A 84 -1.28 4.41 -3.52
N PRO A 85 -2.49 5.00 -3.48
CA PRO A 85 -3.72 4.27 -3.70
C PRO A 85 -3.82 3.77 -5.15
N ALA A 86 -3.81 2.45 -5.32
CA ALA A 86 -3.91 1.80 -6.63
C ALA A 86 -4.93 0.63 -6.64
N GLY A 87 -5.66 0.43 -5.56
CA GLY A 87 -6.72 -0.56 -5.42
C GLY A 87 -8.11 0.00 -5.77
N THR A 88 -9.14 -0.75 -5.40
CA THR A 88 -10.55 -0.39 -5.66
C THR A 88 -11.13 0.50 -4.54
N ALA A 89 -10.91 0.14 -3.29
CA ALA A 89 -11.42 0.86 -2.12
C ALA A 89 -10.44 1.96 -1.67
N ASN A 90 -9.23 1.57 -1.32
CA ASN A 90 -8.17 2.44 -0.81
C ASN A 90 -8.62 3.23 0.44
N ASP A 91 -9.37 2.57 1.32
CA ASP A 91 -9.97 3.21 2.49
C ASP A 91 -8.89 3.75 3.44
N PHE A 92 -7.80 2.99 3.63
CA PHE A 92 -6.67 3.44 4.45
C PHE A 92 -5.97 4.67 3.85
N ALA A 93 -5.66 4.63 2.55
CA ALA A 93 -5.06 5.77 1.87
C ALA A 93 -5.98 7.01 1.87
N GLY A 94 -7.29 6.80 1.74
CA GLY A 94 -8.31 7.85 1.85
C GLY A 94 -8.34 8.49 3.24
N ALA A 95 -8.25 7.68 4.30
CA ALA A 95 -8.18 8.18 5.68
C ALA A 95 -6.91 9.02 5.95
N LEU A 96 -5.81 8.73 5.25
CA LEU A 96 -4.58 9.52 5.29
C LEU A 96 -4.61 10.77 4.38
N GLY A 97 -5.72 11.02 3.66
CA GLY A 97 -5.82 12.15 2.73
C GLY A 97 -4.95 12.01 1.47
N MET A 98 -4.58 10.79 1.11
CA MET A 98 -3.73 10.54 -0.05
C MET A 98 -4.48 10.78 -1.36
N SER A 99 -3.83 11.46 -2.30
CA SER A 99 -4.37 11.67 -3.64
C SER A 99 -4.55 10.36 -4.41
N HIS A 100 -5.66 10.24 -5.14
CA HIS A 100 -5.86 9.11 -6.07
C HIS A 100 -4.99 9.19 -7.34
N GLN A 101 -4.32 10.31 -7.56
CA GLN A 101 -3.36 10.49 -8.65
C GLN A 101 -1.98 10.00 -8.21
N PRO A 102 -1.38 8.96 -8.82
CA PRO A 102 -0.14 8.35 -8.33
C PRO A 102 1.02 9.34 -8.17
N LEU A 103 1.18 10.28 -9.09
CA LEU A 103 2.27 11.27 -9.02
C LEU A 103 2.06 12.31 -7.93
N GLU A 104 0.82 12.70 -7.66
CA GLU A 104 0.49 13.58 -6.54
C GLU A 104 0.67 12.87 -5.21
N ALA A 105 0.20 11.62 -5.08
CA ALA A 105 0.47 10.81 -3.90
C ALA A 105 1.98 10.64 -3.65
N ALA A 106 2.76 10.40 -4.70
CA ALA A 106 4.21 10.33 -4.60
C ALA A 106 4.83 11.65 -4.08
N ARG A 107 4.34 12.81 -4.54
CA ARG A 107 4.79 14.12 -4.03
C ARG A 107 4.39 14.33 -2.57
N GLN A 108 3.16 13.99 -2.19
CA GLN A 108 2.70 14.04 -0.79
C GLN A 108 3.61 13.22 0.12
N ILE A 109 3.95 11.98 -0.27
CA ILE A 109 4.85 11.12 0.50
C ILE A 109 6.26 11.70 0.57
N ALA A 110 6.82 12.10 -0.57
CA ALA A 110 8.21 12.54 -0.64
C ALA A 110 8.49 13.85 0.12
N SER A 111 7.48 14.73 0.22
CA SER A 111 7.56 16.02 0.92
C SER A 111 6.91 16.00 2.32
N GLY A 112 6.19 14.93 2.66
CA GLY A 112 5.41 14.84 3.90
C GLY A 112 6.26 14.55 5.14
N ALA A 113 5.63 14.74 6.29
CA ALA A 113 6.16 14.27 7.57
C ALA A 113 5.72 12.83 7.85
N VAL A 114 6.49 12.13 8.66
CA VAL A 114 6.13 10.79 9.12
C VAL A 114 5.27 10.92 10.36
N ASP A 115 4.07 10.34 10.31
CA ASP A 115 3.17 10.23 11.45
C ASP A 115 3.04 8.79 11.93
N ARG A 116 2.67 8.61 13.20
CA ARG A 116 2.38 7.30 13.77
C ARG A 116 0.91 7.00 13.67
N VAL A 117 0.59 5.84 13.13
CA VAL A 117 -0.78 5.34 13.01
C VAL A 117 -0.91 4.05 13.82
N ASP A 118 -1.98 3.97 14.60
CA ASP A 118 -2.28 2.75 15.35
C ASP A 118 -2.62 1.59 14.40
N CYS A 119 -2.22 0.39 14.78
CA CYS A 119 -2.65 -0.84 14.12
C CYS A 119 -3.22 -1.81 15.14
N GLY A 120 -4.34 -2.45 14.78
CA GLY A 120 -4.89 -3.52 15.60
C GLY A 120 -4.16 -4.84 15.37
N CYS A 121 -4.23 -5.74 16.36
CA CYS A 121 -3.68 -7.08 16.25
C CYS A 121 -4.68 -8.11 16.80
N VAL A 122 -4.97 -9.13 16.00
CA VAL A 122 -5.82 -10.26 16.42
C VAL A 122 -5.13 -11.57 16.05
N ASN A 123 -4.90 -12.42 17.03
CA ASN A 123 -4.21 -13.70 16.85
C ASN A 123 -2.89 -13.61 16.07
N GLY A 124 -2.11 -12.55 16.31
CA GLY A 124 -0.82 -12.31 15.65
C GLY A 124 -0.91 -11.71 14.24
N LEU A 125 -2.12 -11.44 13.75
CA LEU A 125 -2.34 -10.73 12.47
C LEU A 125 -2.65 -9.26 12.72
N TYR A 126 -1.91 -8.39 12.07
CA TYR A 126 -2.08 -6.94 12.15
C TYR A 126 -3.07 -6.43 11.08
N PHE A 127 -3.79 -5.37 11.43
CA PHE A 127 -4.68 -4.67 10.51
C PHE A 127 -4.64 -3.17 10.76
N VAL A 128 -4.72 -2.39 9.71
CA VAL A 128 -4.60 -0.91 9.75
C VAL A 128 -5.91 -0.19 9.42
N ASN A 129 -6.95 -0.91 9.02
CA ASN A 129 -8.23 -0.31 8.65
C ASN A 129 -9.40 -1.01 9.37
N ILE A 130 -9.89 -2.15 8.86
CA ILE A 130 -11.06 -2.83 9.38
C ILE A 130 -10.72 -4.29 9.68
N PHE A 131 -11.09 -4.73 10.89
CA PHE A 131 -11.22 -6.13 11.24
C PHE A 131 -12.71 -6.47 11.35
N SER A 132 -13.17 -7.48 10.61
CA SER A 132 -14.55 -7.95 10.68
C SER A 132 -14.61 -9.46 10.82
N PHE A 133 -15.63 -9.96 11.53
CA PHE A 133 -15.87 -11.38 11.75
C PHE A 133 -17.36 -11.72 11.61
N GLY A 134 -17.67 -12.99 11.32
CA GLY A 134 -19.03 -13.49 11.21
C GLY A 134 -19.50 -13.72 9.77
N ILE A 135 -20.82 -13.90 9.59
CA ILE A 135 -21.43 -14.33 8.31
C ILE A 135 -21.11 -13.37 7.15
N PHE A 136 -21.14 -12.09 7.39
CA PHE A 136 -20.88 -11.07 6.35
C PHE A 136 -19.42 -11.09 5.85
N THR A 137 -18.46 -11.48 6.67
CA THR A 137 -17.06 -11.62 6.27
C THR A 137 -16.88 -12.69 5.20
N THR A 138 -17.56 -13.82 5.36
CA THR A 138 -17.49 -14.92 4.38
C THR A 138 -18.05 -14.49 3.01
N THR A 139 -19.14 -13.72 3.01
CA THR A 139 -19.74 -13.19 1.78
C THR A 139 -18.80 -12.22 1.06
N SER A 140 -18.17 -11.31 1.80
CA SER A 140 -17.22 -10.33 1.25
C SER A 140 -15.98 -10.99 0.62
N GLN A 141 -15.43 -12.01 1.28
CA GLN A 141 -14.25 -12.72 0.78
C GLN A 141 -14.53 -13.59 -0.45
N ARG A 142 -15.75 -14.14 -0.55
CA ARG A 142 -16.16 -15.01 -1.67
C ARG A 142 -16.70 -14.25 -2.89
N THR A 143 -16.87 -12.94 -2.79
CA THR A 143 -17.38 -12.15 -3.92
C THR A 143 -16.24 -11.96 -4.94
N PRO A 144 -16.39 -12.44 -6.19
CA PRO A 144 -15.41 -12.21 -7.25
C PRO A 144 -15.18 -10.72 -7.49
N ASP A 145 -13.95 -10.34 -7.81
CA ASP A 145 -13.56 -8.93 -7.99
C ASP A 145 -14.42 -8.19 -9.03
N GLN A 146 -14.84 -8.87 -10.09
CA GLN A 146 -15.74 -8.30 -11.10
C GLN A 146 -17.11 -7.88 -10.53
N ARG A 147 -17.65 -8.61 -9.53
CA ARG A 147 -18.91 -8.26 -8.86
C ARG A 147 -18.71 -7.13 -7.85
N LYS A 148 -17.58 -7.08 -7.17
CA LYS A 148 -17.26 -5.97 -6.25
C LYS A 148 -17.28 -4.61 -6.96
N HIS A 149 -16.78 -4.56 -8.20
CA HIS A 149 -16.82 -3.34 -9.01
C HIS A 149 -18.24 -2.92 -9.40
N LYS A 150 -19.13 -3.88 -9.69
CA LYS A 150 -20.51 -3.60 -10.12
C LYS A 150 -21.36 -3.03 -8.99
N ILE A 151 -21.28 -3.64 -7.79
CA ILE A 151 -22.07 -3.18 -6.63
C ILE A 151 -21.71 -1.74 -6.26
N ARG A 152 -20.42 -1.37 -6.30
CA ARG A 152 -19.96 -0.01 -5.98
C ARG A 152 -20.33 1.05 -7.01
N SER A 153 -20.52 0.67 -8.27
CA SER A 153 -20.96 1.61 -9.32
C SER A 153 -22.45 1.92 -9.27
N GLU A 154 -23.25 1.14 -8.54
CA GLU A 154 -24.69 1.33 -8.35
C GLU A 154 -25.03 2.15 -7.10
N GLU A 155 -24.06 2.36 -6.19
CA GLU A 155 -24.21 3.17 -4.96
C GLU A 155 -23.79 4.64 -5.11
N ARG A 156 -23.51 5.11 -6.34
CA ARG A 156 -23.13 6.50 -6.61
C ARG A 156 -24.19 7.24 -7.40
#